data_e7deb9e0375293288e52f278b6a85684
#
_entry.id   e7deb9e0375293288e52f278b6a85684
#
_cell.length_a   1.000
_cell.length_b   1.000
_cell.length_c   1.000
_cell.angle_alpha   90.00
_cell.angle_beta   90.00
_cell.angle_gamma   90.00
#
_symmetry.space_group_name_H-M   'P 1'
#
loop_
_entity.id
_entity.type
_entity.pdbx_description
1 polymer ?
#
loop_
_entity_poly.entity_id
_entity_poly.type
_entity_poly.pdbx_seq_one_letter_code
_entity_poly.pdbx_strand_id
1 'polypeptide(L)'
;MNRVAVEIDLPGVSEEVYTRTADLLRASLAIPQVKNREAICEAFLYALGNCVGANASDLWHHVVYRLYCEILPEFRNQDPGQSWKRASGDALEIALERIYSPVLAPHNVTIAALISRSKARAVLREIGLENKVGDSKLDMVLHVRMAERAWSVFGGVHVKASLAERVSDDVPCSRAMMGAGYFSPLWTLDVKSFPPPGDLVNKGELGTPAAPSDKRKYVEVHGDFDHCYSANTRSVPSMPPTESGKLVVSLQVAAQPDAFATEVIRRAERWVRDLDGRSHRVGE
;
A
#
# COMPACT_ATOMS: atom_id res chain seq x y z
N MET A 1 23.38 -26.17 3.24
CA MET A 1 23.64 -25.02 2.34
C MET A 1 24.47 -24.02 3.10
N ASN A 2 25.68 -23.69 2.62
CA ASN A 2 26.48 -22.64 3.22
C ASN A 2 25.77 -21.30 3.01
N ARG A 3 25.40 -20.62 4.08
CA ARG A 3 24.90 -19.25 4.01
C ARG A 3 26.07 -18.35 3.67
N VAL A 4 26.06 -17.73 2.51
CA VAL A 4 27.01 -16.68 2.16
C VAL A 4 26.47 -15.40 2.78
N ALA A 5 27.23 -14.79 3.67
CA ALA A 5 26.92 -13.46 4.18
C ALA A 5 27.11 -12.46 3.04
N VAL A 6 26.09 -11.67 2.77
CA VAL A 6 26.14 -10.61 1.75
C VAL A 6 25.92 -9.31 2.50
N GLU A 7 26.89 -8.41 2.39
CA GLU A 7 26.77 -7.05 2.93
C GLU A 7 25.92 -6.20 1.96
N ILE A 8 24.92 -5.50 2.51
CA ILE A 8 24.04 -4.60 1.74
C ILE A 8 24.11 -3.25 2.41
N ASP A 9 24.57 -2.25 1.67
CA ASP A 9 24.48 -0.86 2.10
C ASP A 9 23.03 -0.37 1.96
N LEU A 10 22.47 0.07 3.08
CA LEU A 10 21.12 0.63 3.17
C LEU A 10 21.22 2.10 3.60
N PRO A 11 21.30 3.05 2.66
CA PRO A 11 21.40 4.45 3.00
C PRO A 11 20.29 4.91 3.97
N GLY A 12 20.67 5.60 5.03
CA GLY A 12 19.77 6.09 6.07
C GLY A 12 19.39 5.09 7.15
N VAL A 13 19.88 3.84 7.11
CA VAL A 13 19.66 2.83 8.17
C VAL A 13 20.91 2.75 9.05
N SER A 14 20.80 3.23 10.29
CA SER A 14 21.88 3.06 11.28
C SER A 14 21.80 1.70 11.97
N GLU A 15 22.94 1.23 12.52
CA GLU A 15 22.99 0.01 13.34
C GLU A 15 22.06 0.11 14.56
N GLU A 16 21.94 1.29 15.15
CA GLU A 16 21.04 1.54 16.29
C GLU A 16 19.58 1.29 15.89
N VAL A 17 19.12 1.85 14.75
CA VAL A 17 17.75 1.64 14.29
C VAL A 17 17.51 0.18 13.92
N TYR A 18 18.47 -0.49 13.29
CA TYR A 18 18.38 -1.91 12.97
C TYR A 18 18.22 -2.76 14.25
N THR A 19 19.08 -2.54 15.24
CA THR A 19 19.06 -3.24 16.55
C THR A 19 17.75 -2.98 17.28
N ARG A 20 17.30 -1.72 17.33
CA ARG A 20 16.05 -1.36 18.00
C ARG A 20 14.82 -1.95 17.31
N THR A 21 14.83 -2.04 15.98
CA THR A 21 13.77 -2.72 15.22
C THR A 21 13.72 -4.21 15.57
N ALA A 22 14.88 -4.86 15.72
CA ALA A 22 14.97 -6.25 16.18
C ALA A 22 14.41 -6.44 17.58
N ASP A 23 14.73 -5.54 18.52
CA ASP A 23 14.22 -5.59 19.90
C ASP A 23 12.70 -5.42 19.95
N LEU A 24 12.15 -4.51 19.16
CA LEU A 24 10.68 -4.33 19.06
C LEU A 24 10.00 -5.58 18.52
N LEU A 25 10.58 -6.23 17.49
CA LEU A 25 10.05 -7.48 16.96
C LEU A 25 10.10 -8.58 18.02
N ARG A 26 11.23 -8.74 18.75
CA ARG A 26 11.35 -9.72 19.84
C ARG A 26 10.31 -9.48 20.92
N ALA A 27 10.20 -8.24 21.40
CA ALA A 27 9.23 -7.87 22.43
C ALA A 27 7.78 -8.17 22.00
N SER A 28 7.43 -7.84 20.77
CA SER A 28 6.08 -8.09 20.23
C SER A 28 5.79 -9.57 20.02
N LEU A 29 6.74 -10.35 19.46
CA LEU A 29 6.58 -11.76 19.18
C LEU A 29 6.60 -12.64 20.45
N ALA A 30 7.24 -12.16 21.54
CA ALA A 30 7.22 -12.80 22.85
C ALA A 30 5.82 -12.79 23.49
N ILE A 31 4.94 -11.90 23.09
CA ILE A 31 3.55 -11.81 23.60
C ILE A 31 2.64 -12.71 22.75
N PRO A 32 2.09 -13.83 23.29
CA PRO A 32 1.30 -14.78 22.51
C PRO A 32 0.05 -14.18 21.84
N GLN A 33 -0.53 -13.14 22.46
CA GLN A 33 -1.76 -12.47 21.99
C GLN A 33 -1.50 -11.52 20.81
N VAL A 34 -0.28 -11.01 20.65
CA VAL A 34 0.09 -10.14 19.54
C VAL A 34 0.17 -10.95 18.26
N LYS A 35 -0.58 -10.55 17.25
CA LYS A 35 -0.55 -11.22 15.95
C LYS A 35 0.71 -10.86 15.18
N ASN A 36 1.19 -11.77 14.33
CA ASN A 36 2.38 -11.54 13.50
C ASN A 36 2.28 -10.24 12.68
N ARG A 37 1.12 -9.93 12.11
CA ARG A 37 0.89 -8.70 11.37
C ARG A 37 1.07 -7.43 12.20
N GLU A 38 0.70 -7.46 13.47
CA GLU A 38 0.85 -6.34 14.39
C GLU A 38 2.33 -6.11 14.71
N ALA A 39 3.08 -7.18 14.99
CA ALA A 39 4.52 -7.10 15.22
C ALA A 39 5.29 -6.57 13.98
N ILE A 40 4.94 -7.05 12.77
CA ILE A 40 5.52 -6.59 11.52
C ILE A 40 5.20 -5.10 11.29
N CYS A 41 3.95 -4.70 11.50
CA CYS A 41 3.50 -3.31 11.35
C CYS A 41 4.28 -2.35 12.27
N GLU A 42 4.37 -2.67 13.58
CA GLU A 42 5.10 -1.85 14.55
C GLU A 42 6.59 -1.70 14.18
N ALA A 43 7.24 -2.80 13.80
CA ALA A 43 8.63 -2.80 13.37
C ALA A 43 8.85 -1.92 12.13
N PHE A 44 7.94 -2.02 11.14
CA PHE A 44 8.03 -1.22 9.93
C PHE A 44 7.82 0.27 10.20
N LEU A 45 6.81 0.62 10.98
CA LEU A 45 6.54 2.01 11.36
C LEU A 45 7.69 2.64 12.15
N TYR A 46 8.29 1.87 13.06
CA TYR A 46 9.47 2.33 13.79
C TYR A 46 10.67 2.58 12.86
N ALA A 47 10.99 1.62 11.98
CA ALA A 47 12.08 1.77 11.03
C ALA A 47 11.84 2.96 10.09
N LEU A 48 10.62 3.10 9.54
CA LEU A 48 10.27 4.20 8.65
C LEU A 48 10.38 5.57 9.33
N GLY A 49 9.93 5.68 10.58
CA GLY A 49 9.95 6.94 11.33
C GLY A 49 11.35 7.36 11.80
N ASN A 50 12.30 6.43 11.89
CA ASN A 50 13.66 6.70 12.39
C ASN A 50 14.75 6.63 11.30
N CYS A 51 14.41 6.28 10.07
CA CYS A 51 15.33 6.23 8.93
C CYS A 51 14.98 7.32 7.91
N VAL A 52 15.28 8.57 8.23
CA VAL A 52 14.99 9.71 7.35
C VAL A 52 15.72 9.54 6.02
N GLY A 53 14.97 9.56 4.92
CA GLY A 53 15.50 9.40 3.56
C GLY A 53 15.75 7.96 3.11
N ALA A 54 15.54 6.95 3.97
CA ALA A 54 15.61 5.56 3.57
C ALA A 54 14.46 5.18 2.64
N ASN A 55 14.74 4.25 1.73
CA ASN A 55 13.72 3.71 0.83
C ASN A 55 12.79 2.75 1.60
N ALA A 56 11.49 3.04 1.64
CA ALA A 56 10.52 2.21 2.34
C ALA A 56 10.49 0.74 1.86
N SER A 57 10.74 0.51 0.56
CA SER A 57 10.89 -0.83 -0.03
C SER A 57 12.06 -1.60 0.60
N ASP A 58 13.20 -0.94 0.80
CA ASP A 58 14.38 -1.56 1.42
C ASP A 58 14.15 -1.83 2.91
N LEU A 59 13.55 -0.89 3.63
CA LEU A 59 13.18 -1.09 5.04
C LEU A 59 12.29 -2.32 5.21
N TRP A 60 11.28 -2.46 4.36
CA TRP A 60 10.38 -3.59 4.39
C TRP A 60 11.08 -4.92 4.13
N HIS A 61 11.91 -4.99 3.07
CA HIS A 61 12.50 -6.24 2.62
C HIS A 61 13.83 -6.57 3.33
N HIS A 62 14.72 -5.59 3.47
CA HIS A 62 16.07 -5.84 3.99
C HIS A 62 16.18 -5.67 5.50
N VAL A 63 15.25 -4.96 6.14
CA VAL A 63 15.22 -4.81 7.61
C VAL A 63 14.11 -5.70 8.17
N VAL A 64 12.85 -5.35 7.98
CA VAL A 64 11.73 -5.97 8.70
C VAL A 64 11.54 -7.44 8.32
N TYR A 65 11.53 -7.80 7.02
CA TYR A 65 11.38 -9.19 6.59
C TYR A 65 12.53 -10.07 7.06
N ARG A 66 13.78 -9.60 6.95
CA ARG A 66 14.95 -10.40 7.37
C ARG A 66 14.96 -10.61 8.88
N LEU A 67 14.76 -9.55 9.66
CA LEU A 67 14.65 -9.65 11.11
C LEU A 67 13.49 -10.56 11.53
N TYR A 68 12.34 -10.43 10.89
CA TYR A 68 11.19 -11.29 11.17
C TYR A 68 11.51 -12.76 10.92
N CYS A 69 12.15 -13.09 9.80
CA CYS A 69 12.51 -14.47 9.48
C CYS A 69 13.56 -15.05 10.43
N GLU A 70 14.43 -14.21 10.97
CA GLU A 70 15.45 -14.62 11.94
C GLU A 70 14.84 -14.82 13.34
N ILE A 71 14.02 -13.90 13.79
CA ILE A 71 13.52 -13.82 15.18
C ILE A 71 12.29 -14.72 15.41
N LEU A 72 11.39 -14.86 14.43
CA LEU A 72 10.15 -15.62 14.62
C LEU A 72 10.35 -17.02 15.22
N PRO A 73 11.36 -17.82 14.76
CA PRO A 73 11.59 -19.17 15.31
C PRO A 73 11.97 -19.20 16.80
N GLU A 74 12.43 -18.10 17.36
CA GLU A 74 12.73 -18.01 18.81
C GLU A 74 11.46 -18.10 19.66
N PHE A 75 10.31 -17.68 19.12
CA PHE A 75 9.04 -17.54 19.87
C PHE A 75 7.90 -18.42 19.34
N ARG A 76 7.95 -18.83 18.09
CA ARG A 76 6.84 -19.52 17.43
C ARG A 76 7.34 -20.64 16.51
N ASN A 77 6.76 -21.84 16.69
CA ASN A 77 7.06 -22.98 15.82
C ASN A 77 6.30 -22.86 14.49
N GLN A 78 6.73 -21.92 13.64
CA GLN A 78 6.16 -21.64 12.32
C GLN A 78 7.28 -21.47 11.31
N ASP A 79 7.04 -21.91 10.06
CA ASP A 79 7.92 -21.54 8.95
C ASP A 79 7.87 -20.01 8.73
N PRO A 80 8.99 -19.30 8.85
CA PRO A 80 9.00 -17.84 8.79
C PRO A 80 8.54 -17.29 7.43
N GLY A 81 8.94 -17.95 6.33
CA GLY A 81 8.57 -17.50 4.99
C GLY A 81 7.07 -17.66 4.72
N GLN A 82 6.47 -18.77 5.16
CA GLN A 82 5.02 -18.97 5.02
C GLN A 82 4.23 -18.05 5.96
N SER A 83 4.74 -17.85 7.18
CA SER A 83 4.14 -16.92 8.13
C SER A 83 4.17 -15.48 7.61
N TRP A 84 5.30 -15.06 7.03
CA TRP A 84 5.42 -13.75 6.37
C TRP A 84 4.39 -13.57 5.26
N LYS A 85 4.28 -14.54 4.33
CA LYS A 85 3.31 -14.48 3.22
C LYS A 85 1.86 -14.30 3.69
N ARG A 86 1.51 -14.83 4.87
CA ARG A 86 0.16 -14.71 5.42
C ARG A 86 -0.09 -13.41 6.17
N ALA A 87 0.95 -12.83 6.79
CA ALA A 87 0.81 -11.72 7.72
C ALA A 87 1.22 -10.36 7.12
N SER A 88 2.11 -10.35 6.12
CA SER A 88 2.73 -9.13 5.62
C SER A 88 1.75 -8.23 4.85
N GLY A 89 0.80 -8.79 4.10
CA GLY A 89 -0.24 -8.01 3.42
C GLY A 89 -1.07 -7.19 4.43
N ASP A 90 -1.68 -7.90 5.40
CA ASP A 90 -2.44 -7.25 6.47
C ASP A 90 -1.60 -6.24 7.26
N ALA A 91 -0.32 -6.55 7.50
CA ALA A 91 0.59 -5.65 8.22
C ALA A 91 0.83 -4.35 7.45
N LEU A 92 1.00 -4.44 6.13
CA LEU A 92 1.18 -3.28 5.27
C LEU A 92 -0.07 -2.41 5.23
N GLU A 93 -1.25 -3.01 5.08
CA GLU A 93 -2.53 -2.30 5.11
C GLU A 93 -2.72 -1.52 6.43
N ILE A 94 -2.44 -2.15 7.59
CA ILE A 94 -2.49 -1.50 8.90
C ILE A 94 -1.45 -0.37 9.00
N ALA A 95 -0.24 -0.59 8.49
CA ALA A 95 0.79 0.44 8.49
C ALA A 95 0.36 1.66 7.68
N LEU A 96 -0.22 1.47 6.49
CA LEU A 96 -0.74 2.57 5.66
C LEU A 96 -1.88 3.32 6.34
N GLU A 97 -2.80 2.63 6.99
CA GLU A 97 -3.84 3.27 7.79
C GLU A 97 -3.23 4.21 8.83
N ARG A 98 -2.20 3.75 9.56
CA ARG A 98 -1.54 4.55 10.60
C ARG A 98 -0.69 5.71 10.04
N ILE A 99 -0.07 5.53 8.89
CA ILE A 99 0.73 6.57 8.22
C ILE A 99 -0.17 7.71 7.72
N TYR A 100 -1.28 7.35 7.06
CA TYR A 100 -2.09 8.34 6.37
C TYR A 100 -3.24 8.92 7.22
N SER A 101 -3.73 8.22 8.24
CA SER A 101 -4.83 8.72 9.07
C SER A 101 -4.55 10.09 9.70
N PRO A 102 -3.37 10.38 10.29
CA PRO A 102 -3.10 11.70 10.87
C PRO A 102 -3.10 12.83 9.84
N VAL A 103 -2.70 12.53 8.60
CA VAL A 103 -2.62 13.50 7.50
C VAL A 103 -4.00 13.78 6.91
N LEU A 104 -4.85 12.76 6.81
CA LEU A 104 -6.16 12.83 6.17
C LEU A 104 -7.26 13.35 7.11
N ALA A 105 -7.15 13.07 8.42
CA ALA A 105 -8.17 13.44 9.40
C ALA A 105 -8.52 14.94 9.43
N PRO A 106 -7.58 15.90 9.34
CA PRO A 106 -7.90 17.33 9.27
C PRO A 106 -8.78 17.73 8.08
N HIS A 107 -8.79 16.91 7.02
CA HIS A 107 -9.58 17.10 5.81
C HIS A 107 -10.91 16.36 5.82
N ASN A 108 -11.33 15.84 6.99
CA ASN A 108 -12.54 15.02 7.13
C ASN A 108 -12.51 13.75 6.25
N VAL A 109 -11.33 13.19 6.04
CA VAL A 109 -11.12 11.96 5.28
C VAL A 109 -10.59 10.88 6.22
N THR A 110 -11.07 9.65 6.04
CA THR A 110 -10.52 8.46 6.69
C THR A 110 -10.06 7.44 5.67
N ILE A 111 -9.02 6.71 6.02
CA ILE A 111 -8.53 5.53 5.33
C ILE A 111 -8.56 4.37 6.32
N ALA A 112 -9.09 3.21 5.93
CA ALA A 112 -9.19 2.07 6.82
C ALA A 112 -8.84 0.76 6.12
N ALA A 113 -8.06 -0.10 6.78
CA ALA A 113 -7.68 -1.42 6.31
C ALA A 113 -8.85 -2.41 6.38
N LEU A 114 -9.07 -3.17 5.31
CA LEU A 114 -10.14 -4.14 5.18
C LEU A 114 -9.62 -5.58 5.38
N ILE A 115 -9.00 -5.83 6.53
CA ILE A 115 -8.26 -7.07 6.84
C ILE A 115 -9.09 -8.36 6.70
N SER A 116 -10.42 -8.27 6.70
CA SER A 116 -11.28 -9.43 6.51
C SER A 116 -12.11 -9.34 5.23
N ARG A 117 -12.31 -10.48 4.56
CA ARG A 117 -13.21 -10.58 3.39
C ARG A 117 -14.62 -10.05 3.67
N SER A 118 -15.11 -10.23 4.90
CA SER A 118 -16.44 -9.74 5.28
C SER A 118 -16.52 -8.21 5.29
N LYS A 119 -15.47 -7.53 5.77
CA LYS A 119 -15.40 -6.05 5.73
C LYS A 119 -15.32 -5.54 4.29
N ALA A 120 -14.45 -6.12 3.46
CA ALA A 120 -14.34 -5.74 2.06
C ALA A 120 -15.67 -5.93 1.31
N ARG A 121 -16.36 -7.07 1.52
CA ARG A 121 -17.69 -7.31 0.93
C ARG A 121 -18.75 -6.33 1.44
N ALA A 122 -18.71 -5.95 2.72
CA ALA A 122 -19.64 -4.96 3.26
C ALA A 122 -19.50 -3.60 2.56
N VAL A 123 -18.26 -3.13 2.36
CA VAL A 123 -17.97 -1.90 1.59
C VAL A 123 -18.45 -2.04 0.14
N LEU A 124 -18.11 -3.13 -0.54
CA LEU A 124 -18.54 -3.36 -1.92
C LEU A 124 -20.07 -3.42 -2.07
N ARG A 125 -20.76 -3.94 -1.06
CA ARG A 125 -22.25 -3.93 -0.99
C ARG A 125 -22.79 -2.52 -0.80
N GLU A 126 -22.20 -1.75 0.10
CA GLU A 126 -22.57 -0.36 0.37
C GLU A 126 -22.52 0.49 -0.90
N ILE A 127 -21.48 0.29 -1.74
CA ILE A 127 -21.32 1.01 -3.01
C ILE A 127 -21.96 0.32 -4.21
N GLY A 128 -22.71 -0.77 -3.99
CA GLY A 128 -23.47 -1.48 -5.05
C GLY A 128 -22.62 -2.27 -6.04
N LEU A 129 -21.38 -2.66 -5.65
CA LEU A 129 -20.45 -3.38 -6.53
C LEU A 129 -20.22 -4.85 -6.14
N GLU A 130 -20.80 -5.36 -5.05
CA GLU A 130 -20.57 -6.73 -4.57
C GLU A 130 -20.74 -7.80 -5.64
N ASN A 131 -21.78 -7.67 -6.46
CA ASN A 131 -22.11 -8.63 -7.52
C ASN A 131 -21.30 -8.45 -8.82
N LYS A 132 -20.50 -7.37 -8.92
CA LYS A 132 -19.74 -7.04 -10.13
C LYS A 132 -18.28 -7.48 -10.07
N VAL A 133 -17.74 -7.68 -8.88
CA VAL A 133 -16.30 -7.88 -8.66
C VAL A 133 -15.91 -9.30 -8.29
N GLY A 134 -16.86 -10.21 -8.09
CA GLY A 134 -16.61 -11.61 -7.76
C GLY A 134 -15.80 -11.78 -6.48
N ASP A 135 -14.72 -12.58 -6.55
CA ASP A 135 -13.79 -12.81 -5.44
C ASP A 135 -12.65 -11.78 -5.35
N SER A 136 -12.69 -10.73 -6.15
CA SER A 136 -11.72 -9.64 -6.15
C SER A 136 -11.66 -8.96 -4.78
N LYS A 137 -10.46 -8.56 -4.37
CA LYS A 137 -10.26 -7.92 -3.06
C LYS A 137 -10.19 -6.41 -3.21
N LEU A 138 -10.77 -5.73 -2.23
CA LEU A 138 -10.45 -4.35 -1.89
C LEU A 138 -9.66 -4.39 -0.59
N ASP A 139 -8.46 -3.80 -0.60
CA ASP A 139 -7.55 -3.88 0.54
C ASP A 139 -7.80 -2.76 1.57
N MET A 140 -8.13 -1.55 1.11
CA MET A 140 -8.48 -0.42 1.99
C MET A 140 -9.65 0.38 1.43
N VAL A 141 -10.35 1.10 2.30
CA VAL A 141 -11.47 1.98 1.94
C VAL A 141 -11.17 3.43 2.32
N LEU A 142 -11.65 4.35 1.50
CA LEU A 142 -11.58 5.79 1.68
C LEU A 142 -12.98 6.36 1.90
N HIS A 143 -13.18 7.03 3.04
CA HIS A 143 -14.42 7.75 3.34
C HIS A 143 -14.15 9.24 3.48
N VAL A 144 -15.13 10.03 3.10
CA VAL A 144 -15.18 11.48 3.40
C VAL A 144 -16.43 11.80 4.20
N ARG A 145 -16.31 12.73 5.13
CA ARG A 145 -17.42 13.20 5.95
C ARG A 145 -18.21 14.28 5.21
N MET A 146 -19.48 14.03 5.04
CA MET A 146 -20.42 14.97 4.43
C MET A 146 -20.94 16.00 5.45
N ALA A 147 -21.50 17.11 4.97
CA ALA A 147 -21.99 18.22 5.80
C ALA A 147 -22.95 17.80 6.91
N GLU A 148 -23.81 16.81 6.67
CA GLU A 148 -24.80 16.28 7.64
C GLU A 148 -24.23 15.18 8.59
N ARG A 149 -22.91 15.10 8.75
CA ARG A 149 -22.19 14.12 9.58
C ARG A 149 -22.23 12.67 9.07
N ALA A 150 -22.83 12.40 7.94
CA ALA A 150 -22.75 11.08 7.30
C ALA A 150 -21.36 10.87 6.67
N TRP A 151 -20.85 9.65 6.75
CA TRP A 151 -19.66 9.23 6.02
C TRP A 151 -20.06 8.63 4.67
N SER A 152 -19.34 8.97 3.62
CA SER A 152 -19.53 8.42 2.28
C SER A 152 -18.26 7.78 1.78
N VAL A 153 -18.37 6.58 1.23
CA VAL A 153 -17.26 5.95 0.49
C VAL A 153 -17.05 6.72 -0.81
N PHE A 154 -15.83 7.18 -1.07
CA PHE A 154 -15.46 7.82 -2.34
C PHE A 154 -14.36 7.08 -3.09
N GLY A 155 -13.75 6.06 -2.46
CA GLY A 155 -12.72 5.26 -3.10
C GLY A 155 -12.27 4.06 -2.30
N GLY A 156 -11.38 3.29 -2.91
CA GLY A 156 -10.71 2.17 -2.28
C GLY A 156 -9.34 1.96 -2.88
N VAL A 157 -8.40 1.52 -2.07
CA VAL A 157 -6.99 1.38 -2.42
C VAL A 157 -6.63 -0.09 -2.54
N HIS A 158 -5.96 -0.45 -3.63
CA HIS A 158 -5.33 -1.76 -3.82
C HIS A 158 -3.89 -1.68 -3.32
N VAL A 159 -3.52 -2.55 -2.39
CA VAL A 159 -2.21 -2.50 -1.71
C VAL A 159 -1.40 -3.74 -2.02
N LYS A 160 -0.17 -3.55 -2.50
CA LYS A 160 0.75 -4.65 -2.81
C LYS A 160 2.16 -4.34 -2.28
N ALA A 161 2.74 -5.25 -1.51
CA ALA A 161 4.16 -5.16 -1.20
C ALA A 161 5.00 -5.46 -2.45
N SER A 162 4.58 -6.45 -3.25
CA SER A 162 5.20 -6.86 -4.51
C SER A 162 4.14 -6.98 -5.60
N LEU A 163 4.41 -6.47 -6.77
CA LEU A 163 3.52 -6.54 -7.94
C LEU A 163 3.60 -7.90 -8.67
N ALA A 164 4.60 -8.74 -8.36
CA ALA A 164 4.73 -10.07 -8.92
C ALA A 164 3.57 -11.00 -8.53
N GLU A 165 2.89 -10.67 -7.44
CA GLU A 165 1.83 -11.49 -6.88
C GLU A 165 0.47 -10.83 -7.15
N ARG A 166 -0.17 -11.19 -8.30
CA ARG A 166 -1.61 -11.01 -8.49
C ARG A 166 -2.16 -9.58 -8.56
N VAL A 167 -1.38 -8.61 -9.07
CA VAL A 167 -1.97 -7.30 -9.37
C VAL A 167 -3.15 -7.42 -10.35
N SER A 168 -3.10 -8.42 -11.25
CA SER A 168 -4.19 -8.73 -12.17
C SER A 168 -5.49 -9.13 -11.49
N ASP A 169 -5.43 -9.73 -10.29
CA ASP A 169 -6.62 -10.16 -9.54
C ASP A 169 -7.42 -8.96 -9.02
N ASP A 170 -6.79 -7.79 -8.86
CA ASP A 170 -7.43 -6.56 -8.40
C ASP A 170 -8.05 -5.74 -9.55
N VAL A 171 -7.62 -6.00 -10.80
CA VAL A 171 -8.09 -5.25 -11.99
C VAL A 171 -9.62 -5.25 -12.12
N PRO A 172 -10.35 -6.38 -11.96
CA PRO A 172 -11.81 -6.36 -12.06
C PRO A 172 -12.47 -5.45 -11.03
N CYS A 173 -11.97 -5.43 -9.78
CA CYS A 173 -12.48 -4.55 -8.74
C CYS A 173 -12.18 -3.09 -9.06
N SER A 174 -10.95 -2.77 -9.42
CA SER A 174 -10.55 -1.41 -9.73
C SER A 174 -11.33 -0.84 -10.93
N ARG A 175 -11.47 -1.60 -12.01
CA ARG A 175 -12.28 -1.19 -13.19
C ARG A 175 -13.74 -0.94 -12.81
N ALA A 176 -14.34 -1.82 -12.00
CA ALA A 176 -15.72 -1.65 -11.55
C ALA A 176 -15.91 -0.40 -10.70
N MET A 177 -14.93 -0.12 -9.79
CA MET A 177 -14.94 1.08 -8.97
C MET A 177 -14.80 2.35 -9.82
N MET A 178 -13.80 2.42 -10.68
CA MET A 178 -13.59 3.57 -11.57
C MET A 178 -14.78 3.80 -12.51
N GLY A 179 -15.37 2.72 -13.07
CA GLY A 179 -16.56 2.78 -13.91
C GLY A 179 -17.80 3.28 -13.18
N ALA A 180 -17.85 3.15 -11.85
CA ALA A 180 -18.90 3.71 -11.00
C ALA A 180 -18.52 5.09 -10.41
N GLY A 181 -17.37 5.67 -10.79
CA GLY A 181 -16.94 7.00 -10.40
C GLY A 181 -16.14 7.05 -9.08
N TYR A 182 -15.82 5.90 -8.49
CA TYR A 182 -15.00 5.83 -7.27
C TYR A 182 -13.51 5.93 -7.61
N PHE A 183 -12.74 6.55 -6.72
CA PHE A 183 -11.28 6.59 -6.81
C PHE A 183 -10.68 5.22 -6.48
N SER A 184 -9.85 4.67 -7.36
CA SER A 184 -9.31 3.31 -7.23
C SER A 184 -7.83 3.23 -7.60
N PRO A 185 -6.92 3.74 -6.75
CA PRO A 185 -5.48 3.69 -6.98
C PRO A 185 -4.86 2.36 -6.56
N LEU A 186 -3.70 2.06 -7.16
CA LEU A 186 -2.77 1.04 -6.70
C LEU A 186 -1.68 1.70 -5.84
N TRP A 187 -1.45 1.18 -4.64
CA TRP A 187 -0.34 1.56 -3.77
C TRP A 187 0.62 0.38 -3.59
N THR A 188 1.92 0.59 -3.75
CA THR A 188 2.88 -0.52 -3.69
C THR A 188 4.21 -0.13 -3.03
N LEU A 189 4.82 -1.10 -2.31
CA LEU A 189 6.22 -1.00 -1.89
C LEU A 189 7.18 -1.32 -3.04
N ASP A 190 6.73 -2.03 -4.07
CA ASP A 190 7.52 -2.39 -5.25
C ASP A 190 8.86 -3.09 -4.89
N VAL A 191 8.77 -4.13 -4.02
CA VAL A 191 9.92 -4.72 -3.31
C VAL A 191 10.77 -5.70 -4.14
N LYS A 192 10.56 -5.80 -5.44
CA LYS A 192 11.38 -6.66 -6.33
C LYS A 192 11.99 -5.82 -7.44
N SER A 193 12.74 -6.46 -8.31
CA SER A 193 13.37 -5.81 -9.47
C SER A 193 12.86 -6.37 -10.80
N PHE A 194 12.83 -5.51 -11.81
CA PHE A 194 12.57 -5.87 -13.19
C PHE A 194 13.74 -5.38 -14.08
N PRO A 195 14.29 -6.17 -15.02
CA PRO A 195 14.00 -7.60 -15.19
C PRO A 195 14.56 -8.46 -14.05
N PRO A 196 14.00 -9.67 -13.82
CA PRO A 196 14.61 -10.63 -12.89
C PRO A 196 15.86 -11.29 -13.54
N PRO A 197 16.82 -11.85 -12.74
CA PRO A 197 16.83 -11.81 -11.28
C PRO A 197 17.13 -10.41 -10.77
N GLY A 198 16.57 -10.06 -9.59
CA GLY A 198 16.84 -8.78 -8.96
C GLY A 198 18.28 -8.66 -8.48
N ASP A 199 18.75 -7.43 -8.35
CA ASP A 199 19.99 -7.12 -7.66
C ASP A 199 19.79 -7.20 -6.12
N LEU A 200 20.87 -6.96 -5.38
CA LEU A 200 20.83 -6.90 -3.91
C LEU A 200 19.89 -5.78 -3.41
N VAL A 201 19.73 -4.72 -4.18
CA VAL A 201 18.77 -3.64 -3.91
C VAL A 201 17.56 -3.72 -4.85
N ASN A 202 16.39 -3.36 -4.35
CA ASN A 202 15.14 -3.42 -5.11
C ASN A 202 15.07 -2.26 -6.12
N LYS A 203 15.12 -2.57 -7.41
CA LYS A 203 14.95 -1.58 -8.50
C LYS A 203 13.49 -1.27 -8.82
N GLY A 204 12.56 -2.03 -8.27
CA GLY A 204 11.15 -1.98 -8.61
C GLY A 204 10.76 -2.95 -9.73
N GLU A 205 9.50 -3.38 -9.74
CA GLU A 205 8.93 -4.32 -10.71
C GLU A 205 8.27 -3.61 -11.90
N LEU A 206 8.10 -2.29 -11.79
CA LEU A 206 7.43 -1.48 -12.81
C LEU A 206 8.26 -1.26 -14.07
N GLY A 207 9.59 -1.45 -13.98
CA GLY A 207 10.49 -1.09 -15.09
C GLY A 207 10.56 0.42 -15.29
N THR A 208 10.85 0.85 -16.52
CA THR A 208 10.95 2.28 -16.88
C THR A 208 9.94 2.63 -17.97
N PRO A 209 9.66 3.92 -18.23
CA PRO A 209 8.83 4.34 -19.37
C PRO A 209 9.38 3.83 -20.73
N ALA A 210 10.70 3.74 -20.88
CA ALA A 210 11.34 3.25 -22.10
C ALA A 210 11.33 1.71 -22.21
N ALA A 211 11.26 0.99 -21.08
CA ALA A 211 11.21 -0.47 -21.00
C ALA A 211 10.17 -0.89 -19.94
N PRO A 212 8.86 -0.71 -20.23
CA PRO A 212 7.80 -0.94 -19.27
C PRO A 212 7.59 -2.43 -19.03
N SER A 213 7.44 -2.80 -17.74
CA SER A 213 6.96 -4.14 -17.39
C SER A 213 5.46 -4.28 -17.70
N ASP A 214 4.94 -5.51 -17.69
CA ASP A 214 3.50 -5.73 -17.82
C ASP A 214 2.69 -5.10 -16.68
N LYS A 215 3.30 -4.97 -15.47
CA LYS A 215 2.68 -4.31 -14.32
C LYS A 215 2.49 -2.81 -14.57
N ARG A 216 3.48 -2.16 -15.18
CA ARG A 216 3.38 -0.75 -15.59
C ARG A 216 2.28 -0.55 -16.63
N LYS A 217 2.14 -1.48 -17.58
CA LYS A 217 1.11 -1.41 -18.63
C LYS A 217 -0.31 -1.43 -18.09
N TYR A 218 -0.59 -2.13 -16.96
CA TYR A 218 -1.91 -2.03 -16.31
C TYR A 218 -2.29 -0.60 -15.95
N VAL A 219 -1.32 0.24 -15.66
CA VAL A 219 -1.54 1.64 -15.30
C VAL A 219 -1.47 2.53 -16.53
N GLU A 220 -0.32 2.59 -17.20
CA GLU A 220 -0.03 3.59 -18.22
C GLU A 220 -0.71 3.33 -19.57
N VAL A 221 -1.00 2.05 -19.91
CA VAL A 221 -1.62 1.66 -21.17
C VAL A 221 -3.09 1.35 -20.97
N HIS A 222 -3.39 0.40 -20.08
CA HIS A 222 -4.77 -0.10 -19.92
C HIS A 222 -5.64 0.77 -19.02
N GLY A 223 -5.03 1.59 -18.14
CA GLY A 223 -5.77 2.44 -17.21
C GLY A 223 -6.60 1.65 -16.19
N ASP A 224 -6.07 0.51 -15.76
CA ASP A 224 -6.75 -0.42 -14.86
C ASP A 224 -6.84 0.08 -13.40
N PHE A 225 -6.09 1.12 -13.08
CA PHE A 225 -6.07 1.82 -11.80
C PHE A 225 -6.03 3.33 -12.02
N ASP A 226 -6.53 4.12 -11.07
CA ASP A 226 -6.50 5.58 -11.19
C ASP A 226 -5.09 6.18 -11.16
N HIS A 227 -4.14 5.55 -10.63
CA HIS A 227 -2.68 5.78 -10.67
C HIS A 227 -2.01 4.63 -9.94
N CYS A 228 -0.69 4.51 -10.04
CA CYS A 228 0.12 3.66 -9.19
C CYS A 228 1.06 4.52 -8.36
N TYR A 229 0.97 4.40 -7.04
CA TYR A 229 1.82 5.09 -6.08
C TYR A 229 2.86 4.10 -5.55
N SER A 230 4.13 4.31 -5.91
CA SER A 230 5.22 3.44 -5.49
C SER A 230 6.03 4.08 -4.37
N ALA A 231 6.11 3.39 -3.23
CA ALA A 231 6.97 3.76 -2.11
C ALA A 231 8.43 3.34 -2.28
N ASN A 232 8.77 2.73 -3.43
CA ASN A 232 10.15 2.51 -3.82
C ASN A 232 10.68 3.76 -4.54
N THR A 233 11.58 4.48 -3.90
CA THR A 233 12.17 5.71 -4.47
C THR A 233 13.01 5.47 -5.73
N ARG A 234 13.31 4.21 -6.07
CA ARG A 234 13.97 3.82 -7.33
C ARG A 234 12.99 3.51 -8.46
N SER A 235 11.69 3.40 -8.17
CA SER A 235 10.68 3.28 -9.22
C SER A 235 10.66 4.55 -10.07
N VAL A 236 10.92 4.40 -11.37
CA VAL A 236 10.96 5.54 -12.29
C VAL A 236 9.54 6.06 -12.51
N PRO A 237 9.25 7.35 -12.24
CA PRO A 237 7.94 7.92 -12.48
C PRO A 237 7.54 7.89 -13.97
N SER A 238 6.25 8.00 -14.24
CA SER A 238 5.74 8.16 -15.61
C SER A 238 6.23 9.46 -16.25
N MET A 239 6.42 9.41 -17.55
CA MET A 239 6.67 10.59 -18.41
C MET A 239 5.37 10.90 -19.17
N PRO A 240 4.57 11.88 -18.74
CA PRO A 240 3.33 12.24 -19.44
C PRO A 240 3.61 12.80 -20.85
N PRO A 241 2.68 12.62 -21.81
CA PRO A 241 1.42 11.89 -21.67
C PRO A 241 1.59 10.36 -21.73
N THR A 242 0.77 9.62 -20.96
CA THR A 242 0.62 8.16 -21.09
C THR A 242 -0.64 7.83 -21.90
N GLU A 243 -0.74 6.62 -22.46
CA GLU A 243 -1.90 6.22 -23.29
C GLU A 243 -3.23 6.31 -22.52
N SER A 244 -3.24 5.89 -21.24
CA SER A 244 -4.43 5.92 -20.39
C SER A 244 -4.65 7.26 -19.68
N GLY A 245 -3.67 8.16 -19.68
CA GLY A 245 -3.63 9.34 -18.82
C GLY A 245 -3.36 9.03 -17.34
N LYS A 246 -3.13 7.74 -16.98
CA LYS A 246 -2.81 7.31 -15.60
C LYS A 246 -1.29 7.21 -15.43
N LEU A 247 -0.80 7.46 -14.22
CA LEU A 247 0.62 7.65 -13.95
C LEU A 247 1.13 6.69 -12.89
N VAL A 248 2.40 6.32 -12.99
CA VAL A 248 3.21 5.80 -11.89
C VAL A 248 3.87 7.00 -11.20
N VAL A 249 3.68 7.10 -9.90
CA VAL A 249 4.17 8.19 -9.05
C VAL A 249 5.08 7.60 -7.97
N SER A 250 6.31 8.07 -7.85
CA SER A 250 7.21 7.68 -6.76
C SER A 250 6.91 8.51 -5.50
N LEU A 251 6.86 7.84 -4.34
CA LEU A 251 6.53 8.44 -3.06
C LEU A 251 7.74 8.57 -2.15
N GLN A 252 7.72 9.62 -1.35
CA GLN A 252 8.55 9.80 -0.15
C GLN A 252 7.67 9.61 1.09
N VAL A 253 7.37 8.34 1.44
CA VAL A 253 6.36 8.00 2.46
C VAL A 253 6.64 8.62 3.82
N ALA A 254 7.92 8.82 4.17
CA ALA A 254 8.30 9.49 5.41
C ALA A 254 8.05 11.02 5.40
N ALA A 255 7.82 11.63 4.23
CA ALA A 255 7.58 13.06 4.06
C ALA A 255 6.09 13.32 3.75
N GLN A 256 5.29 13.53 4.80
CA GLN A 256 3.85 13.75 4.68
C GLN A 256 3.48 15.25 4.70
N PRO A 257 2.46 15.69 3.92
CA PRO A 257 1.68 14.90 2.96
C PRO A 257 2.48 14.58 1.69
N ASP A 258 2.46 13.34 1.26
CA ASP A 258 3.02 12.91 -0.02
C ASP A 258 2.02 13.07 -1.18
N ALA A 259 2.44 12.67 -2.39
CA ALA A 259 1.59 12.78 -3.57
C ALA A 259 0.30 11.93 -3.49
N PHE A 260 0.33 10.78 -2.78
CA PHE A 260 -0.86 9.97 -2.56
C PHE A 260 -1.85 10.67 -1.63
N ALA A 261 -1.38 11.15 -0.46
CA ALA A 261 -2.23 11.88 0.49
C ALA A 261 -2.86 13.13 -0.16
N THR A 262 -2.07 13.89 -0.93
CA THR A 262 -2.53 15.07 -1.66
C THR A 262 -3.64 14.73 -2.66
N GLU A 263 -3.48 13.65 -3.42
CA GLU A 263 -4.49 13.24 -4.39
C GLU A 263 -5.76 12.71 -3.69
N VAL A 264 -5.63 11.96 -2.60
CA VAL A 264 -6.77 11.49 -1.79
C VAL A 264 -7.60 12.68 -1.30
N ILE A 265 -6.96 13.71 -0.74
CA ILE A 265 -7.64 14.94 -0.27
C ILE A 265 -8.38 15.62 -1.44
N ARG A 266 -7.70 15.81 -2.57
CA ARG A 266 -8.28 16.45 -3.77
C ARG A 266 -9.50 15.68 -4.31
N ARG A 267 -9.45 14.34 -4.28
CA ARG A 267 -10.57 13.46 -4.71
C ARG A 267 -11.74 13.54 -3.75
N ALA A 268 -11.48 13.57 -2.45
CA ALA A 268 -12.51 13.74 -1.42
C ALA A 268 -13.26 15.09 -1.59
N GLU A 269 -12.53 16.19 -1.76
CA GLU A 269 -13.11 17.51 -2.00
C GLU A 269 -13.98 17.55 -3.27
N ARG A 270 -13.51 16.91 -4.35
CA ARG A 270 -14.29 16.78 -5.58
C ARG A 270 -15.57 15.99 -5.34
N TRP A 271 -15.47 14.85 -4.65
CA TRP A 271 -16.61 14.00 -4.33
C TRP A 271 -17.70 14.74 -3.59
N VAL A 272 -17.33 15.51 -2.56
CA VAL A 272 -18.28 16.36 -1.81
C VAL A 272 -18.97 17.36 -2.72
N ARG A 273 -18.22 18.12 -3.53
CA ARG A 273 -18.79 19.10 -4.46
C ARG A 273 -19.77 18.47 -5.47
N ASP A 274 -19.43 17.29 -6.02
CA ASP A 274 -20.24 16.61 -7.01
C ASP A 274 -21.56 16.09 -6.42
N LEU A 275 -21.57 15.68 -5.15
CA LEU A 275 -22.78 15.27 -4.44
C LEU A 275 -23.67 16.45 -4.09
N ASP A 276 -23.10 17.54 -3.58
CA ASP A 276 -23.84 18.77 -3.26
C ASP A 276 -24.51 19.34 -4.53
N GLY A 277 -23.81 19.35 -5.65
CA GLY A 277 -24.35 19.78 -6.94
C GLY A 277 -25.49 18.90 -7.49
N ARG A 278 -25.54 17.60 -7.12
CA ARG A 278 -26.65 16.70 -7.48
C ARG A 278 -27.86 16.93 -6.60
N SER A 279 -27.68 17.21 -5.33
CA SER A 279 -28.78 17.48 -4.38
C SER A 279 -29.57 18.72 -4.76
N HIS A 280 -28.92 19.76 -5.29
CA HIS A 280 -29.60 20.99 -5.75
C HIS A 280 -30.39 20.82 -7.06
N ARG A 281 -30.07 19.82 -7.91
CA ARG A 281 -30.80 19.59 -9.18
C ARG A 281 -32.03 18.70 -9.04
N VAL A 282 -32.19 18.00 -7.93
CA VAL A 282 -33.35 17.11 -7.68
C VAL A 282 -34.47 17.84 -6.95
N GLY A 283 -34.21 19.07 -6.47
CA GLY A 283 -35.16 19.93 -5.78
C GLY A 283 -35.86 20.99 -6.66
N GLU A 284 -35.54 21.03 -7.96
CA GLU A 284 -36.24 21.82 -8.98
C GLU A 284 -37.15 20.91 -9.81
#